data_6b6143861000a6e9f5763014dc1838be
#
_entry.id   6b6143861000a6e9f5763014dc1838be
#
_cell.length_a   1.000
_cell.length_b   1.000
_cell.length_c   1.000
_cell.angle_alpha   90.00
_cell.angle_beta   90.00
_cell.angle_gamma   90.00
#
_symmetry.space_group_name_H-M   'P 1'
#
loop_
_entity.id
_entity.type
_entity.pdbx_description
1 polymer ?
#
loop_
_entity_poly.entity_id
_entity_poly.type
_entity_poly.pdbx_seq_one_letter_code
_entity_poly.pdbx_strand_id
1 'polypeptide(L)'
;METNQVKLWKKILISSLALIGLGVLFIIGILIYVPIEKRQNRIRWYYQDAVNDSLRVDYDYPDKDYVRIYNTKQKRYMSPKMRWFSKAVSEGDSLTVFYDLTGKRGYINLHTGTVVIEGRYDHAWNFSEGLAAVCRDKKIGFINTAGEEVIPCQFPTTQHAITRLGYAFHDGYCVITNSKNECGLINPQGELVVDTIYDCIWNPSDLEVRIFQDEDKYGLMSPSGKILLPLYYTEIWCDGVNLLARKDGVMVELDASGKVINPFCSTDDYKPMYLPSDYEYEHPTGYFKYFVREREGIIDSNGKMVIPAIYYEINQLNDHLFEAKTCDVDYYYEAWVTIDIKTNTIKQGR
;
A
#
# COMPACT_ATOMS: atom_id res chain seq x y z
N MET A 1 43.28 54.07 -53.94
CA MET A 1 42.55 52.87 -54.28
C MET A 1 43.06 51.68 -53.40
N GLU A 2 42.32 51.30 -52.44
CA GLU A 2 42.70 50.08 -51.65
C GLU A 2 42.59 48.83 -52.54
N THR A 3 43.67 48.08 -52.67
CA THR A 3 43.64 46.91 -53.52
C THR A 3 42.67 45.85 -52.97
N ASN A 4 42.05 45.06 -53.84
CA ASN A 4 41.12 44.00 -53.44
C ASN A 4 41.67 43.02 -52.42
N GLN A 5 42.96 42.83 -52.39
CA GLN A 5 43.66 41.99 -51.41
C GLN A 5 43.61 42.58 -49.99
N VAL A 6 43.79 43.89 -49.84
CA VAL A 6 43.74 44.58 -48.52
C VAL A 6 42.31 44.48 -47.95
N LYS A 7 41.26 44.63 -48.77
CA LYS A 7 39.87 44.47 -48.36
C LYS A 7 39.58 43.03 -47.92
N LEU A 8 40.12 42.02 -48.60
CA LEU A 8 39.96 40.63 -48.25
C LEU A 8 40.64 40.33 -46.89
N TRP A 9 41.87 40.75 -46.68
CA TRP A 9 42.59 40.57 -45.42
C TRP A 9 41.89 41.27 -44.24
N LYS A 10 41.34 42.44 -44.41
CA LYS A 10 40.52 43.12 -43.39
C LYS A 10 39.27 42.33 -43.03
N LYS A 11 38.54 41.72 -44.00
CA LYS A 11 37.39 40.88 -43.75
C LYS A 11 37.77 39.62 -43.00
N ILE A 12 38.85 38.94 -43.38
CA ILE A 12 39.35 37.74 -42.71
C ILE A 12 39.74 38.07 -41.24
N LEU A 13 40.42 39.15 -41.02
CA LEU A 13 40.83 39.60 -39.69
C LEU A 13 39.65 39.91 -38.80
N ILE A 14 38.62 40.63 -39.30
CA ILE A 14 37.41 40.91 -38.56
C ILE A 14 36.62 39.63 -38.24
N SER A 15 36.51 38.70 -39.18
CA SER A 15 35.84 37.41 -38.95
C SER A 15 36.58 36.55 -37.90
N SER A 16 37.91 36.54 -37.94
CA SER A 16 38.73 35.82 -36.97
C SER A 16 38.61 36.41 -35.56
N LEU A 17 38.61 37.76 -35.44
CA LEU A 17 38.41 38.45 -34.17
C LEU A 17 36.99 38.22 -33.60
N ALA A 18 35.98 38.17 -34.47
CA ALA A 18 34.61 37.85 -34.06
C ALA A 18 34.47 36.41 -33.55
N LEU A 19 35.15 35.43 -34.22
CA LEU A 19 35.20 34.02 -33.76
C LEU A 19 35.93 33.87 -32.43
N ILE A 20 37.06 34.57 -32.25
CA ILE A 20 37.78 34.59 -30.97
C ILE A 20 36.90 35.21 -29.88
N GLY A 21 36.23 36.31 -30.16
CA GLY A 21 35.26 36.95 -29.23
C GLY A 21 34.15 36.04 -28.82
N LEU A 22 33.54 35.29 -29.74
CA LEU A 22 32.53 34.26 -29.44
C LEU A 22 33.08 33.11 -28.60
N GLY A 23 34.30 32.65 -28.90
CA GLY A 23 35.00 31.63 -28.11
C GLY A 23 35.23 32.07 -26.67
N VAL A 24 35.68 33.31 -26.46
CA VAL A 24 35.89 33.87 -25.12
C VAL A 24 34.58 34.01 -24.37
N LEU A 25 33.50 34.48 -25.01
CA LEU A 25 32.18 34.56 -24.41
C LEU A 25 31.64 33.19 -24.03
N PHE A 26 31.88 32.16 -24.85
CA PHE A 26 31.49 30.77 -24.55
C PHE A 26 32.26 30.24 -23.33
N ILE A 27 33.58 30.47 -23.26
CA ILE A 27 34.40 30.08 -22.10
C ILE A 27 33.95 30.82 -20.83
N ILE A 28 33.68 32.12 -20.91
CA ILE A 28 33.15 32.88 -19.78
C ILE A 28 31.78 32.34 -19.36
N GLY A 29 30.90 32.00 -20.32
CA GLY A 29 29.62 31.34 -20.07
C GLY A 29 29.78 30.05 -19.30
N ILE A 30 30.72 29.17 -19.71
CA ILE A 30 31.03 27.90 -19.00
C ILE A 30 31.58 28.19 -17.59
N LEU A 31 32.50 29.15 -17.46
CA LEU A 31 33.12 29.50 -16.17
C LEU A 31 32.11 30.07 -15.16
N ILE A 32 31.04 30.73 -15.65
CA ILE A 32 29.96 31.24 -14.79
C ILE A 32 28.89 30.19 -14.56
N TYR A 33 28.45 29.45 -15.60
CA TYR A 33 27.33 28.52 -15.55
C TYR A 33 27.65 27.29 -14.68
N VAL A 34 28.83 26.68 -14.88
CA VAL A 34 29.24 25.46 -14.15
C VAL A 34 29.29 25.66 -12.62
N PRO A 35 29.87 26.78 -12.09
CA PRO A 35 29.80 27.04 -10.66
C PRO A 35 28.39 27.32 -10.12
N ILE A 36 27.56 27.99 -10.93
CA ILE A 36 26.15 28.25 -10.55
C ILE A 36 25.36 26.94 -10.49
N GLU A 37 25.50 26.09 -11.51
CA GLU A 37 24.86 24.79 -11.55
C GLU A 37 25.33 23.89 -10.40
N LYS A 38 26.64 23.82 -10.16
CA LYS A 38 27.20 23.08 -9.01
C LYS A 38 26.67 23.62 -7.68
N ARG A 39 26.53 24.93 -7.54
CA ARG A 39 25.99 25.57 -6.34
C ARG A 39 24.49 25.26 -6.18
N GLN A 40 23.70 25.34 -7.26
CA GLN A 40 22.27 25.00 -7.24
C GLN A 40 22.05 23.52 -6.97
N ASN A 41 22.83 22.65 -7.60
CA ASN A 41 22.77 21.23 -7.33
C ASN A 41 23.16 20.93 -5.88
N ARG A 42 24.19 21.57 -5.34
CA ARG A 42 24.58 21.42 -3.91
C ARG A 42 23.47 21.89 -2.98
N ILE A 43 22.78 23.00 -3.26
CA ILE A 43 21.63 23.48 -2.48
C ILE A 43 20.47 22.51 -2.58
N ARG A 44 20.14 22.05 -3.79
CA ARG A 44 19.09 21.07 -4.05
C ARG A 44 19.34 19.75 -3.30
N TRP A 45 20.57 19.24 -3.36
CA TRP A 45 21.01 18.05 -2.61
C TRP A 45 20.93 18.27 -1.09
N TYR A 46 21.37 19.44 -0.63
CA TYR A 46 21.35 19.80 0.79
C TYR A 46 19.96 19.69 1.42
N TYR A 47 18.90 20.08 0.70
CA TYR A 47 17.52 19.99 1.20
C TYR A 47 16.90 18.62 1.01
N GLN A 48 17.23 17.88 -0.04
CA GLN A 48 16.68 16.54 -0.29
C GLN A 48 17.24 15.47 0.66
N ASP A 49 18.44 15.66 1.17
CA ASP A 49 19.15 14.69 2.00
C ASP A 49 19.19 15.06 3.48
N ALA A 50 18.31 15.95 3.90
CA ALA A 50 18.13 16.27 5.31
C ALA A 50 17.53 15.07 6.06
N VAL A 51 18.14 14.70 7.17
CA VAL A 51 17.58 13.78 8.16
C VAL A 51 16.79 14.61 9.19
N ASN A 52 17.42 15.71 9.66
CA ASN A 52 16.79 16.72 10.53
C ASN A 52 17.55 18.07 10.37
N ASP A 53 17.30 19.05 11.23
CA ASP A 53 17.88 20.39 11.15
C ASP A 53 19.42 20.42 11.14
N SER A 54 20.08 19.42 11.74
CA SER A 54 21.52 19.37 11.89
C SER A 54 22.19 18.17 11.21
N LEU A 55 21.41 17.17 10.81
CA LEU A 55 21.93 15.96 10.20
C LEU A 55 21.59 15.88 8.71
N ARG A 56 22.57 15.46 7.92
CA ARG A 56 22.48 15.28 6.47
C ARG A 56 23.02 13.91 6.08
N VAL A 57 22.46 13.33 5.04
CA VAL A 57 23.02 12.13 4.42
C VAL A 57 24.16 12.55 3.49
N ASP A 58 25.30 11.95 3.68
CA ASP A 58 26.46 12.08 2.80
C ASP A 58 26.65 10.79 2.00
N TYR A 59 26.56 10.90 0.68
CA TYR A 59 26.75 9.80 -0.25
C TYR A 59 28.18 9.80 -0.75
N ASP A 60 28.80 8.62 -0.83
CA ASP A 60 30.10 8.45 -1.47
C ASP A 60 29.97 8.67 -2.98
N TYR A 61 30.54 9.77 -3.45
CA TYR A 61 30.53 10.14 -4.85
C TYR A 61 31.90 9.81 -5.49
N PRO A 62 31.98 9.18 -6.68
CA PRO A 62 30.91 8.96 -7.66
C PRO A 62 30.11 7.65 -7.49
N ASP A 63 30.64 6.67 -6.77
CA ASP A 63 30.17 5.29 -6.84
C ASP A 63 28.88 5.02 -6.04
N LYS A 64 28.57 5.87 -5.06
CA LYS A 64 27.39 5.76 -4.16
C LYS A 64 27.30 4.41 -3.43
N ASP A 65 28.41 3.75 -3.19
CA ASP A 65 28.46 2.41 -2.60
C ASP A 65 28.07 2.40 -1.13
N TYR A 66 28.13 3.56 -0.47
CA TYR A 66 27.74 3.71 0.91
C TYR A 66 27.22 5.11 1.23
N VAL A 67 26.56 5.20 2.35
CA VAL A 67 26.05 6.45 2.95
C VAL A 67 26.59 6.62 4.35
N ARG A 68 26.68 7.88 4.81
CA ARG A 68 26.98 8.25 6.20
C ARG A 68 26.09 9.41 6.62
N ILE A 69 25.87 9.55 7.92
CA ILE A 69 25.20 10.70 8.49
C ILE A 69 26.25 11.70 8.97
N TYR A 70 26.18 12.91 8.44
CA TYR A 70 27.07 14.04 8.78
C TYR A 70 26.32 15.07 9.59
N ASN A 71 26.90 15.51 10.72
CA ASN A 71 26.38 16.60 11.54
C ASN A 71 26.97 17.94 11.09
N THR A 72 26.13 18.81 10.55
CA THR A 72 26.54 20.12 9.99
C THR A 72 26.98 21.11 11.05
N LYS A 73 26.44 21.02 12.27
CA LYS A 73 26.79 21.88 13.41
C LYS A 73 28.13 21.44 14.05
N GLN A 74 28.26 20.13 14.28
CA GLN A 74 29.46 19.52 14.87
C GLN A 74 30.59 19.30 13.84
N LYS A 75 30.31 19.43 12.55
CA LYS A 75 31.25 19.24 11.43
C LYS A 75 31.95 17.87 11.45
N ARG A 76 31.24 16.81 11.82
CA ARG A 76 31.77 15.44 11.85
C ARG A 76 30.72 14.41 11.42
N TYR A 77 31.22 13.24 11.02
CA TYR A 77 30.37 12.08 10.79
C TYR A 77 29.89 11.49 12.10
N MET A 78 28.60 11.15 12.16
CA MET A 78 27.95 10.57 13.33
C MET A 78 27.81 9.06 13.20
N SER A 79 27.75 8.53 11.96
CA SER A 79 27.61 7.11 11.69
C SER A 79 28.86 6.52 11.00
N PRO A 80 29.06 5.21 11.05
CA PRO A 80 29.99 4.50 10.16
C PRO A 80 29.50 4.57 8.71
N LYS A 81 30.25 3.99 7.80
CA LYS A 81 29.81 3.72 6.43
C LYS A 81 28.74 2.64 6.45
N MET A 82 27.63 2.88 5.75
CA MET A 82 26.46 1.99 5.66
C MET A 82 26.08 1.83 4.19
N ARG A 83 25.53 0.70 3.81
CA ARG A 83 24.95 0.56 2.46
C ARG A 83 23.70 1.42 2.30
N TRP A 84 22.87 1.43 3.34
CA TRP A 84 21.58 2.12 3.32
C TRP A 84 21.02 2.24 4.74
N PHE A 85 20.07 3.16 4.94
CA PHE A 85 19.22 3.23 6.12
C PHE A 85 17.84 3.77 5.75
N SER A 86 16.82 3.39 6.52
CA SER A 86 15.46 3.93 6.38
C SER A 86 15.40 5.33 6.99
N LYS A 87 14.69 6.26 6.35
CA LYS A 87 14.30 7.55 6.95
C LYS A 87 12.95 7.47 7.66
N ALA A 88 12.24 6.36 7.47
CA ALA A 88 10.97 6.14 8.14
C ALA A 88 11.20 5.56 9.53
N VAL A 89 10.54 6.14 10.51
CA VAL A 89 10.44 5.68 11.89
C VAL A 89 8.97 5.56 12.25
N SER A 90 8.63 4.67 13.18
CA SER A 90 7.30 4.65 13.76
C SER A 90 7.07 5.91 14.59
N GLU A 91 5.82 6.32 14.74
CA GLU A 91 5.46 7.49 15.52
C GLU A 91 5.95 7.33 16.97
N GLY A 92 6.65 8.36 17.46
CA GLY A 92 7.26 8.34 18.80
C GLY A 92 8.63 7.66 18.89
N ASP A 93 9.09 6.96 17.86
CA ASP A 93 10.39 6.30 17.82
C ASP A 93 11.48 7.20 17.20
N SER A 94 12.73 6.92 17.57
CA SER A 94 13.91 7.56 16.97
C SER A 94 14.83 6.58 16.28
N LEU A 95 14.60 5.28 16.44
CA LEU A 95 15.41 4.20 15.89
C LEU A 95 14.85 3.71 14.59
N THR A 96 15.73 3.58 13.60
CA THR A 96 15.38 3.00 12.29
C THR A 96 16.43 1.99 11.84
N VAL A 97 16.04 1.14 10.90
CA VAL A 97 16.90 0.08 10.38
C VAL A 97 17.96 0.67 9.44
N PHE A 98 19.22 0.23 9.60
CA PHE A 98 20.28 0.43 8.62
C PHE A 98 20.88 -0.89 8.17
N TYR A 99 21.60 -0.85 7.04
CA TYR A 99 22.36 -1.97 6.49
C TYR A 99 23.84 -1.62 6.55
N ASP A 100 24.63 -2.46 7.21
CA ASP A 100 26.07 -2.32 7.18
C ASP A 100 26.66 -2.71 5.82
N LEU A 101 27.96 -2.57 5.65
CA LEU A 101 28.63 -2.91 4.38
C LEU A 101 28.62 -4.41 4.07
N THR A 102 28.39 -5.27 5.05
CA THR A 102 28.25 -6.72 4.87
C THR A 102 26.82 -7.14 4.49
N GLY A 103 25.84 -6.22 4.59
CA GLY A 103 24.44 -6.45 4.35
C GLY A 103 23.65 -6.87 5.59
N LYS A 104 24.31 -6.95 6.76
CA LYS A 104 23.62 -7.16 8.03
C LYS A 104 22.87 -5.91 8.45
N ARG A 105 21.77 -6.09 9.19
CA ARG A 105 20.91 -5.02 9.65
C ARG A 105 21.13 -4.74 11.14
N GLY A 106 21.06 -3.46 11.48
CA GLY A 106 21.11 -2.94 12.84
C GLY A 106 20.25 -1.71 12.93
N TYR A 107 20.39 -0.93 13.99
CA TYR A 107 19.54 0.24 14.23
C TYR A 107 20.38 1.49 14.52
N ILE A 108 19.94 2.58 13.91
CA ILE A 108 20.52 3.90 14.02
C ILE A 108 19.48 4.88 14.57
N ASN A 109 19.91 5.79 15.43
CA ASN A 109 19.06 6.84 15.96
C ASN A 109 19.08 8.04 15.00
N LEU A 110 17.92 8.42 14.43
CA LEU A 110 17.82 9.52 13.48
C LEU A 110 17.93 10.92 14.11
N HIS A 111 17.76 11.06 15.42
CA HIS A 111 17.98 12.35 16.10
C HIS A 111 19.47 12.62 16.31
N THR A 112 20.24 11.61 16.64
CA THR A 112 21.68 11.74 16.90
C THR A 112 22.54 11.36 15.70
N GLY A 113 22.05 10.56 14.79
CA GLY A 113 22.77 10.00 13.66
C GLY A 113 23.75 8.87 14.04
N THR A 114 23.65 8.33 15.27
CA THR A 114 24.57 7.31 15.79
C THR A 114 23.95 5.92 15.74
N VAL A 115 24.79 4.90 15.47
CA VAL A 115 24.38 3.50 15.59
C VAL A 115 24.16 3.18 17.06
N VAL A 116 23.01 2.56 17.37
CA VAL A 116 22.63 2.09 18.70
C VAL A 116 22.76 0.58 18.79
N ILE A 117 22.37 -0.12 17.72
CA ILE A 117 22.47 -1.58 17.65
C ILE A 117 23.25 -1.93 16.37
N GLU A 118 24.41 -2.54 16.54
CA GLU A 118 25.29 -2.90 15.43
C GLU A 118 24.63 -3.88 14.45
N GLY A 119 25.08 -3.85 13.19
CA GLY A 119 24.61 -4.73 12.14
C GLY A 119 24.97 -6.19 12.41
N ARG A 120 24.00 -7.00 12.81
CA ARG A 120 24.18 -8.42 13.17
C ARG A 120 23.05 -9.34 12.72
N TYR A 121 21.93 -8.77 12.27
CA TYR A 121 20.74 -9.53 11.87
C TYR A 121 20.67 -9.70 10.36
N ASP A 122 20.10 -10.80 9.90
CA ASP A 122 19.85 -11.06 8.48
C ASP A 122 18.70 -10.17 7.96
N HIS A 123 17.66 -9.99 8.79
CA HIS A 123 16.57 -9.04 8.59
C HIS A 123 16.23 -8.35 9.90
N ALA A 124 15.68 -7.13 9.79
CA ALA A 124 15.20 -6.34 10.92
C ALA A 124 14.06 -5.45 10.44
N TRP A 125 13.10 -5.20 11.31
CA TRP A 125 11.92 -4.34 11.08
C TRP A 125 11.92 -3.17 12.04
N ASN A 126 11.12 -2.16 11.76
CA ASN A 126 10.98 -1.00 12.64
C ASN A 126 10.42 -1.42 14.00
N PHE A 127 10.73 -0.61 15.00
CA PHE A 127 10.13 -0.76 16.34
C PHE A 127 8.63 -0.49 16.28
N SER A 128 7.88 -1.24 17.03
CA SER A 128 6.46 -1.04 17.31
C SER A 128 6.17 -1.51 18.72
N GLU A 129 5.48 -0.69 19.51
CA GLU A 129 5.18 -0.99 20.91
C GLU A 129 6.43 -1.35 21.75
N GLY A 130 7.56 -0.71 21.44
CA GLY A 130 8.84 -0.90 22.15
C GLY A 130 9.62 -2.16 21.76
N LEU A 131 9.11 -2.97 20.84
CA LEU A 131 9.77 -4.18 20.32
C LEU A 131 10.00 -4.08 18.83
N ALA A 132 11.10 -4.66 18.36
CA ALA A 132 11.41 -4.79 16.94
C ALA A 132 11.69 -6.25 16.61
N ALA A 133 11.06 -6.75 15.55
CA ALA A 133 11.38 -8.06 15.02
C ALA A 133 12.77 -8.07 14.40
N VAL A 134 13.50 -9.15 14.62
CA VAL A 134 14.80 -9.43 14.01
C VAL A 134 14.85 -10.86 13.52
N CYS A 135 15.57 -11.09 12.43
CA CYS A 135 15.77 -12.43 11.89
C CYS A 135 17.24 -12.82 11.99
N ARG A 136 17.49 -14.00 12.51
CA ARG A 136 18.78 -14.67 12.53
C ARG A 136 18.58 -16.15 12.19
N ASP A 137 19.37 -16.66 11.27
CA ASP A 137 19.33 -18.08 10.86
C ASP A 137 17.90 -18.54 10.49
N LYS A 138 17.17 -17.71 9.73
CA LYS A 138 15.76 -17.94 9.31
C LYS A 138 14.79 -18.13 10.48
N LYS A 139 15.08 -17.54 11.62
CA LYS A 139 14.20 -17.50 12.78
C LYS A 139 13.96 -16.07 13.21
N ILE A 140 12.70 -15.76 13.52
CA ILE A 140 12.27 -14.47 14.05
C ILE A 140 12.36 -14.51 15.58
N GLY A 141 12.88 -13.44 16.13
CA GLY A 141 12.85 -13.05 17.53
C GLY A 141 12.58 -11.58 17.66
N PHE A 142 12.55 -11.07 18.87
CA PHE A 142 12.26 -9.65 19.13
C PHE A 142 13.24 -9.07 20.13
N ILE A 143 13.62 -7.82 19.89
CA ILE A 143 14.53 -7.06 20.72
C ILE A 143 13.84 -5.78 21.24
N ASN A 144 14.31 -5.28 22.37
CA ASN A 144 13.96 -3.95 22.86
C ASN A 144 14.86 -2.85 22.25
N THR A 145 14.60 -1.60 22.57
CA THR A 145 15.36 -0.44 22.08
C THR A 145 16.81 -0.40 22.52
N ALA A 146 17.19 -1.15 23.57
CA ALA A 146 18.58 -1.35 23.98
C ALA A 146 19.31 -2.45 23.17
N GLY A 147 18.60 -3.21 22.35
CA GLY A 147 19.12 -4.32 21.56
C GLY A 147 19.21 -5.64 22.32
N GLU A 148 18.53 -5.74 23.45
CA GLU A 148 18.43 -6.97 24.25
C GLU A 148 17.33 -7.87 23.66
N GLU A 149 17.61 -9.16 23.50
CA GLU A 149 16.62 -10.13 23.04
C GLU A 149 15.56 -10.35 24.14
N VAL A 150 14.35 -9.83 23.92
CA VAL A 150 13.18 -10.07 24.78
C VAL A 150 12.54 -11.40 24.43
N ILE A 151 12.44 -11.70 23.15
CA ILE A 151 11.98 -12.98 22.62
C ILE A 151 13.10 -13.55 21.76
N PRO A 152 13.70 -14.69 22.14
CA PRO A 152 14.77 -15.31 21.36
C PRO A 152 14.38 -15.60 19.92
N CYS A 153 15.35 -15.61 19.00
CA CYS A 153 15.11 -15.99 17.59
C CYS A 153 14.74 -17.48 17.53
N GLN A 154 13.46 -17.79 17.63
CA GLN A 154 12.93 -19.16 17.73
C GLN A 154 11.83 -19.47 16.70
N PHE A 155 11.05 -18.48 16.26
CA PHE A 155 9.96 -18.70 15.32
C PHE A 155 10.50 -18.87 13.91
N PRO A 156 10.27 -20.01 13.25
CA PRO A 156 10.74 -20.22 11.89
C PRO A 156 10.05 -19.26 10.92
N THR A 157 10.77 -18.86 9.88
CA THR A 157 10.23 -18.01 8.82
C THR A 157 10.75 -18.45 7.47
N THR A 158 10.06 -18.05 6.42
CA THR A 158 10.46 -18.28 5.04
C THR A 158 10.74 -16.95 4.35
N GLN A 159 11.42 -16.99 3.21
CA GLN A 159 11.66 -15.77 2.42
C GLN A 159 10.35 -15.09 2.00
N HIS A 160 9.30 -15.87 1.72
CA HIS A 160 7.98 -15.34 1.38
C HIS A 160 7.35 -14.60 2.57
N ALA A 161 7.38 -15.20 3.76
CA ALA A 161 6.88 -14.56 4.98
C ALA A 161 7.67 -13.28 5.33
N ILE A 162 8.99 -13.28 5.18
CA ILE A 162 9.86 -12.12 5.40
C ILE A 162 9.47 -10.93 4.52
N THR A 163 9.08 -11.17 3.27
CA THR A 163 8.67 -10.10 2.34
C THR A 163 7.23 -9.66 2.51
N ARG A 164 6.36 -10.53 3.03
CA ARG A 164 4.92 -10.30 3.15
C ARG A 164 4.51 -9.72 4.51
N LEU A 165 5.10 -10.20 5.59
CA LEU A 165 4.72 -9.83 6.95
C LEU A 165 5.61 -8.71 7.48
N GLY A 166 4.99 -7.76 8.16
CA GLY A 166 5.68 -6.66 8.81
C GLY A 166 6.33 -7.03 10.14
N TYR A 167 5.97 -8.17 10.75
CA TYR A 167 6.42 -8.61 12.07
C TYR A 167 6.43 -7.50 13.12
N ALA A 168 5.35 -6.75 13.24
CA ALA A 168 5.20 -5.66 14.20
C ALA A 168 4.14 -6.01 15.24
N PHE A 169 4.36 -5.59 16.47
CA PHE A 169 3.33 -5.64 17.51
C PHE A 169 2.29 -4.56 17.26
N HIS A 170 1.02 -4.93 17.32
CA HIS A 170 -0.14 -4.05 17.29
C HIS A 170 -1.14 -4.55 18.31
N ASP A 171 -1.62 -3.64 19.18
CA ASP A 171 -2.55 -3.96 20.27
C ASP A 171 -2.04 -5.09 21.17
N GLY A 172 -0.73 -5.11 21.44
CA GLY A 172 -0.07 -6.11 22.27
C GLY A 172 0.15 -7.47 21.61
N TYR A 173 -0.04 -7.65 20.31
CA TYR A 173 0.12 -8.94 19.64
C TYR A 173 0.82 -8.81 18.28
N CYS A 174 1.58 -9.83 17.92
CA CYS A 174 2.28 -9.89 16.64
C CYS A 174 1.92 -11.16 15.86
N VAL A 175 1.72 -11.00 14.54
CA VAL A 175 1.55 -12.14 13.63
C VAL A 175 2.91 -12.80 13.39
N ILE A 176 2.98 -14.10 13.60
CA ILE A 176 4.15 -14.93 13.26
C ILE A 176 3.74 -16.05 12.30
N THR A 177 4.73 -16.72 11.71
CA THR A 177 4.50 -17.87 10.84
C THR A 177 5.27 -19.08 11.32
N ASN A 178 4.81 -20.26 10.88
CA ASN A 178 5.59 -21.49 10.96
C ASN A 178 6.35 -21.75 9.62
N SER A 179 7.02 -22.90 9.53
CA SER A 179 7.79 -23.31 8.35
C SER A 179 6.95 -23.58 7.09
N LYS A 180 5.63 -23.72 7.24
CA LYS A 180 4.68 -23.91 6.14
C LYS A 180 4.05 -22.59 5.67
N ASN A 181 4.41 -21.45 6.28
CA ASN A 181 3.81 -20.12 6.13
C ASN A 181 2.41 -19.99 6.75
N GLU A 182 1.97 -20.92 7.59
CA GLU A 182 0.74 -20.76 8.34
C GLU A 182 0.93 -19.73 9.46
N CYS A 183 -0.05 -18.83 9.61
CA CYS A 183 -0.02 -17.69 10.51
C CYS A 183 -0.66 -18.00 11.87
N GLY A 184 -0.11 -17.40 12.92
CA GLY A 184 -0.64 -17.39 14.28
C GLY A 184 -0.28 -16.08 14.99
N LEU A 185 -0.64 -15.95 16.25
CA LEU A 185 -0.36 -14.76 17.07
C LEU A 185 0.47 -15.11 18.30
N ILE A 186 1.38 -14.20 18.66
CA ILE A 186 2.10 -14.20 19.93
C ILE A 186 1.83 -12.93 20.73
N ASN A 187 1.96 -13.04 22.06
CA ASN A 187 2.00 -11.92 22.98
C ASN A 187 3.46 -11.38 23.15
N PRO A 188 3.70 -10.26 23.88
CA PRO A 188 5.04 -9.70 24.09
C PRO A 188 5.98 -10.59 24.91
N GLN A 189 5.50 -11.64 25.53
CA GLN A 189 6.29 -12.67 26.21
C GLN A 189 6.75 -13.77 25.24
N GLY A 190 6.26 -13.76 24.00
CA GLY A 190 6.57 -14.78 22.99
C GLY A 190 5.73 -16.04 23.10
N GLU A 191 4.64 -16.00 23.86
CA GLU A 191 3.71 -17.10 24.02
C GLU A 191 2.69 -17.09 22.88
N LEU A 192 2.41 -18.26 22.30
CA LEU A 192 1.35 -18.41 21.29
C LEU A 192 -0.01 -18.20 21.96
N VAL A 193 -0.78 -17.25 21.45
CA VAL A 193 -2.18 -16.99 21.81
C VAL A 193 -3.15 -17.48 20.75
N VAL A 194 -2.67 -17.61 19.51
CA VAL A 194 -3.35 -18.27 18.40
C VAL A 194 -2.34 -19.18 17.71
N ASP A 195 -2.68 -20.45 17.57
CA ASP A 195 -1.82 -21.43 16.90
C ASP A 195 -1.56 -21.04 15.44
N THR A 196 -0.41 -21.46 14.92
CA THR A 196 -0.02 -21.21 13.52
C THR A 196 -0.71 -22.22 12.58
N ILE A 197 -1.98 -21.97 12.30
CA ILE A 197 -2.86 -22.85 11.51
C ILE A 197 -3.60 -22.14 10.37
N TYR A 198 -3.56 -20.79 10.31
CA TYR A 198 -4.27 -20.02 9.31
C TYR A 198 -3.37 -19.64 8.14
N ASP A 199 -3.92 -19.58 6.94
CA ASP A 199 -3.19 -19.13 5.74
C ASP A 199 -2.72 -17.68 5.86
N CYS A 200 -3.53 -16.83 6.50
CA CYS A 200 -3.21 -15.43 6.71
C CYS A 200 -3.93 -14.82 7.91
N ILE A 201 -3.27 -13.88 8.58
CA ILE A 201 -3.86 -13.00 9.60
C ILE A 201 -3.31 -11.60 9.35
N TRP A 202 -4.17 -10.58 9.28
CA TRP A 202 -3.73 -9.18 9.12
C TRP A 202 -4.68 -8.20 9.80
N ASN A 203 -4.18 -6.99 10.06
CA ASN A 203 -4.97 -5.88 10.60
C ASN A 203 -5.54 -5.08 9.44
N PRO A 204 -6.85 -4.86 9.37
CA PRO A 204 -7.44 -3.92 8.44
C PRO A 204 -7.35 -2.49 9.02
N SER A 205 -6.32 -1.73 8.65
CA SER A 205 -6.17 -0.32 9.06
C SER A 205 -6.35 -0.08 10.58
N ASP A 206 -7.03 0.99 10.99
CA ASP A 206 -7.20 1.44 12.37
C ASP A 206 -8.34 0.75 13.14
N LEU A 207 -8.88 -0.34 12.62
CA LEU A 207 -9.94 -1.09 13.30
C LEU A 207 -9.34 -2.05 14.35
N GLU A 208 -9.96 -2.11 15.51
CA GLU A 208 -9.58 -3.02 16.61
C GLU A 208 -10.02 -4.48 16.33
N VAL A 209 -9.74 -4.96 15.13
CA VAL A 209 -10.02 -6.34 14.70
C VAL A 209 -8.90 -6.85 13.81
N ARG A 210 -8.82 -8.16 13.69
CA ARG A 210 -7.98 -8.85 12.69
C ARG A 210 -8.85 -9.63 11.75
N ILE A 211 -8.51 -9.59 10.47
CA ILE A 211 -9.09 -10.48 9.47
C ILE A 211 -8.18 -11.70 9.42
N PHE A 212 -8.76 -12.89 9.44
CA PHE A 212 -8.03 -14.13 9.23
C PHE A 212 -8.66 -14.95 8.10
N GLN A 213 -7.82 -15.70 7.41
CA GLN A 213 -8.17 -16.52 6.26
C GLN A 213 -7.63 -17.94 6.46
N ASP A 214 -8.44 -18.89 6.05
CA ASP A 214 -8.05 -20.28 5.88
C ASP A 214 -8.79 -20.82 4.65
N GLU A 215 -8.03 -21.42 3.72
CA GLU A 215 -8.53 -21.78 2.40
C GLU A 215 -9.22 -20.57 1.71
N ASP A 216 -10.48 -20.75 1.27
CA ASP A 216 -11.28 -19.71 0.58
C ASP A 216 -12.25 -18.98 1.54
N LYS A 217 -12.03 -19.06 2.85
CA LYS A 217 -12.91 -18.46 3.85
C LYS A 217 -12.20 -17.45 4.72
N TYR A 218 -12.93 -16.42 5.08
CA TYR A 218 -12.50 -15.30 5.89
C TYR A 218 -13.36 -15.18 7.13
N GLY A 219 -12.72 -14.81 8.24
CA GLY A 219 -13.35 -14.54 9.52
C GLY A 219 -12.75 -13.32 10.20
N LEU A 220 -13.28 -12.97 11.36
CA LEU A 220 -12.79 -11.88 12.21
C LEU A 220 -12.40 -12.42 13.58
N MET A 221 -11.32 -11.85 14.12
CA MET A 221 -10.91 -12.06 15.51
C MET A 221 -10.57 -10.70 16.17
N SER A 222 -10.68 -10.67 17.49
CA SER A 222 -10.18 -9.53 18.26
C SER A 222 -8.65 -9.42 18.13
N PRO A 223 -8.03 -8.31 18.52
CA PRO A 223 -6.56 -8.20 18.56
C PRO A 223 -5.89 -9.34 19.31
N SER A 224 -6.52 -9.84 20.40
CA SER A 224 -6.03 -10.96 21.22
C SER A 224 -6.31 -12.36 20.65
N GLY A 225 -6.88 -12.46 19.47
CA GLY A 225 -7.15 -13.75 18.81
C GLY A 225 -8.47 -14.41 19.18
N LYS A 226 -9.34 -13.77 19.96
CA LYS A 226 -10.70 -14.29 20.21
C LYS A 226 -11.52 -14.21 18.92
N ILE A 227 -12.05 -15.31 18.45
CA ILE A 227 -12.91 -15.37 17.28
C ILE A 227 -14.18 -14.55 17.54
N LEU A 228 -14.40 -13.54 16.70
CA LEU A 228 -15.61 -12.70 16.67
C LEU A 228 -16.58 -13.20 15.60
N LEU A 229 -16.04 -13.56 14.44
CA LEU A 229 -16.77 -14.13 13.33
C LEU A 229 -15.98 -15.33 12.80
N PRO A 230 -16.55 -16.53 12.78
CA PRO A 230 -15.86 -17.71 12.25
C PRO A 230 -15.63 -17.57 10.73
N LEU A 231 -14.86 -18.48 10.15
CA LEU A 231 -14.63 -18.59 8.71
C LEU A 231 -15.95 -18.80 7.98
N TYR A 232 -16.48 -17.74 7.40
CA TYR A 232 -17.83 -17.73 6.85
C TYR A 232 -17.94 -17.03 5.50
N TYR A 233 -17.28 -15.87 5.35
CA TYR A 233 -17.34 -15.07 4.15
C TYR A 233 -16.31 -15.54 3.12
N THR A 234 -16.59 -15.30 1.84
CA THR A 234 -15.64 -15.58 0.74
C THR A 234 -14.63 -14.46 0.57
N GLU A 235 -14.91 -13.28 1.11
CA GLU A 235 -14.02 -12.12 1.15
C GLU A 235 -14.35 -11.26 2.34
N ILE A 236 -13.34 -10.69 2.99
CA ILE A 236 -13.47 -9.59 3.95
C ILE A 236 -12.34 -8.61 3.69
N TRP A 237 -12.67 -7.32 3.59
CA TRP A 237 -11.67 -6.25 3.45
C TRP A 237 -12.14 -4.96 4.12
N CYS A 238 -11.25 -3.98 4.23
CA CYS A 238 -11.54 -2.65 4.73
C CYS A 238 -11.31 -1.63 3.61
N ASP A 239 -12.24 -0.70 3.42
CA ASP A 239 -12.08 0.42 2.48
C ASP A 239 -11.43 1.67 3.11
N GLY A 240 -10.88 1.51 4.31
CA GLY A 240 -10.26 2.54 5.14
C GLY A 240 -11.12 2.95 6.35
N VAL A 241 -12.43 2.78 6.30
CA VAL A 241 -13.38 3.13 7.38
C VAL A 241 -14.33 1.96 7.66
N ASN A 242 -14.83 1.33 6.60
CA ASN A 242 -15.88 0.31 6.69
C ASN A 242 -15.29 -1.08 6.53
N LEU A 243 -15.78 -2.03 7.30
CA LEU A 243 -15.47 -3.44 7.18
C LEU A 243 -16.50 -4.10 6.27
N LEU A 244 -16.06 -4.49 5.09
CA LEU A 244 -16.92 -5.06 4.04
C LEU A 244 -16.68 -6.55 3.93
N ALA A 245 -17.75 -7.32 3.74
CA ALA A 245 -17.68 -8.77 3.60
C ALA A 245 -18.59 -9.25 2.47
N ARG A 246 -18.16 -10.31 1.75
CA ARG A 246 -18.92 -10.92 0.65
C ARG A 246 -19.21 -12.39 0.95
N LYS A 247 -20.46 -12.77 0.72
CA LYS A 247 -20.90 -14.16 0.73
C LYS A 247 -21.98 -14.40 -0.31
N ASP A 248 -21.86 -15.47 -1.07
CA ASP A 248 -22.84 -15.87 -2.11
C ASP A 248 -23.16 -14.74 -3.09
N GLY A 249 -22.18 -13.88 -3.40
CA GLY A 249 -22.32 -12.73 -4.27
C GLY A 249 -22.95 -11.49 -3.60
N VAL A 250 -23.39 -11.59 -2.36
CA VAL A 250 -23.97 -10.47 -1.60
C VAL A 250 -22.90 -9.82 -0.75
N MET A 251 -22.82 -8.50 -0.81
CA MET A 251 -21.91 -7.70 -0.01
C MET A 251 -22.63 -7.08 1.16
N VAL A 252 -22.01 -7.12 2.33
CA VAL A 252 -22.54 -6.55 3.58
C VAL A 252 -21.46 -5.72 4.27
N GLU A 253 -21.89 -4.75 5.05
CA GLU A 253 -21.05 -4.01 5.96
C GLU A 253 -21.15 -4.62 7.37
N LEU A 254 -20.00 -4.81 8.00
CA LEU A 254 -19.89 -5.36 9.34
C LEU A 254 -19.40 -4.31 10.32
N ASP A 255 -19.84 -4.39 11.56
CA ASP A 255 -19.16 -3.72 12.66
C ASP A 255 -17.93 -4.54 13.15
N ALA A 256 -17.14 -3.96 14.05
CA ALA A 256 -15.97 -4.61 14.61
C ALA A 256 -16.29 -5.88 15.43
N SER A 257 -17.55 -6.15 15.76
CA SER A 257 -17.96 -7.41 16.39
C SER A 257 -18.27 -8.52 15.38
N GLY A 258 -18.28 -8.20 14.08
CA GLY A 258 -18.67 -9.09 13.00
C GLY A 258 -20.19 -9.12 12.75
N LYS A 259 -20.94 -8.21 13.38
CA LYS A 259 -22.38 -8.10 13.14
C LYS A 259 -22.64 -7.28 11.88
N VAL A 260 -23.55 -7.76 11.04
CA VAL A 260 -24.04 -7.00 9.87
C VAL A 260 -24.78 -5.76 10.35
N ILE A 261 -24.25 -4.58 9.99
CA ILE A 261 -24.88 -3.27 10.28
C ILE A 261 -25.57 -2.70 9.04
N ASN A 262 -25.06 -3.02 7.87
CA ASN A 262 -25.71 -2.72 6.61
C ASN A 262 -25.76 -4.03 5.81
N PRO A 263 -26.94 -4.63 5.62
CA PRO A 263 -27.07 -5.88 4.88
C PRO A 263 -26.78 -5.71 3.40
N PHE A 264 -26.47 -4.47 3.00
CA PHE A 264 -26.27 -4.10 1.63
C PHE A 264 -25.36 -2.87 1.52
N CYS A 265 -24.19 -3.02 0.90
CA CYS A 265 -23.25 -1.94 0.64
C CYS A 265 -23.30 -1.53 -0.83
N SER A 266 -23.48 -0.24 -1.09
CA SER A 266 -23.34 0.31 -2.44
C SER A 266 -21.85 0.36 -2.80
N THR A 267 -21.42 -0.58 -3.63
CA THR A 267 -20.13 -0.55 -4.31
C THR A 267 -20.38 -0.53 -5.81
N ASP A 268 -19.33 -0.51 -6.63
CA ASP A 268 -19.47 -0.63 -8.09
C ASP A 268 -20.19 -1.92 -8.51
N ASP A 269 -20.23 -2.93 -7.63
CA ASP A 269 -20.95 -4.19 -7.85
C ASP A 269 -22.46 -4.10 -7.59
N TYR A 270 -22.94 -2.99 -6.99
CA TYR A 270 -24.35 -2.77 -6.69
C TYR A 270 -24.77 -1.38 -7.16
N LYS A 271 -25.78 -1.36 -8.01
CA LYS A 271 -26.33 -0.11 -8.55
C LYS A 271 -27.75 0.07 -8.06
N PRO A 272 -28.09 1.17 -7.36
CA PRO A 272 -29.48 1.45 -7.01
C PRO A 272 -30.32 1.54 -8.27
N MET A 273 -31.54 1.03 -8.19
CA MET A 273 -32.51 1.10 -9.28
C MET A 273 -33.47 2.28 -9.09
N TYR A 274 -33.78 2.91 -10.21
CA TYR A 274 -34.67 4.05 -10.29
C TYR A 274 -35.77 3.73 -11.28
N LEU A 275 -37.00 4.13 -10.98
CA LEU A 275 -38.07 4.09 -11.97
C LEU A 275 -37.82 5.14 -13.06
N PRO A 276 -38.13 4.86 -14.31
CA PRO A 276 -38.14 5.88 -15.35
C PRO A 276 -39.09 7.00 -14.92
N SER A 277 -38.59 8.21 -14.76
CA SER A 277 -39.41 9.38 -14.45
C SER A 277 -39.23 10.42 -15.55
N ASP A 278 -40.33 11.08 -15.91
CA ASP A 278 -40.35 12.21 -16.84
C ASP A 278 -39.81 13.51 -16.18
N TYR A 279 -39.37 13.45 -14.93
CA TYR A 279 -38.87 14.58 -14.13
C TYR A 279 -37.47 14.32 -13.57
N GLU A 280 -36.65 15.36 -13.45
CA GLU A 280 -35.26 15.41 -13.04
C GLU A 280 -34.90 14.83 -11.64
N TYR A 281 -35.87 14.26 -10.92
CA TYR A 281 -35.65 13.67 -9.59
C TYR A 281 -35.79 12.15 -9.64
N GLU A 282 -34.64 11.47 -9.60
CA GLU A 282 -34.59 10.03 -9.46
C GLU A 282 -35.04 9.60 -8.05
N HIS A 283 -36.13 8.86 -7.95
CA HIS A 283 -36.54 8.24 -6.69
C HIS A 283 -36.04 6.81 -6.61
N PRO A 284 -35.16 6.47 -5.62
CA PRO A 284 -34.71 5.11 -5.45
C PRO A 284 -35.88 4.20 -5.10
N THR A 285 -35.98 3.05 -5.77
CA THR A 285 -37.09 2.11 -5.63
C THR A 285 -36.92 1.15 -4.45
N GLY A 286 -35.81 1.18 -3.75
CA GLY A 286 -35.47 0.23 -2.69
C GLY A 286 -34.97 -1.13 -3.24
N TYR A 287 -34.77 -1.22 -4.54
CA TYR A 287 -34.13 -2.37 -5.19
C TYR A 287 -32.78 -1.96 -5.73
N PHE A 288 -31.88 -2.97 -5.83
CA PHE A 288 -30.51 -2.77 -6.29
C PHE A 288 -30.12 -3.89 -7.23
N LYS A 289 -29.44 -3.53 -8.32
CA LYS A 289 -28.77 -4.49 -9.19
C LYS A 289 -27.52 -5.04 -8.50
N TYR A 290 -27.29 -6.33 -8.58
CA TYR A 290 -26.01 -6.95 -8.25
C TYR A 290 -25.50 -7.78 -9.43
N PHE A 291 -24.18 -7.98 -9.48
CA PHE A 291 -23.54 -8.59 -10.63
C PHE A 291 -22.79 -9.86 -10.20
N VAL A 292 -22.96 -10.93 -10.96
CA VAL A 292 -22.19 -12.16 -10.82
C VAL A 292 -21.72 -12.59 -12.21
N ARG A 293 -20.42 -12.53 -12.50
CA ARG A 293 -19.83 -12.91 -13.79
C ARG A 293 -20.58 -12.29 -14.98
N GLU A 294 -20.72 -10.97 -14.97
CA GLU A 294 -21.39 -10.20 -16.04
C GLU A 294 -22.92 -10.48 -16.18
N ARG A 295 -23.52 -11.09 -15.16
CA ARG A 295 -24.96 -11.28 -15.08
C ARG A 295 -25.55 -10.39 -14.02
N GLU A 296 -26.71 -9.81 -14.31
CA GLU A 296 -27.47 -8.97 -13.41
C GLU A 296 -28.49 -9.77 -12.60
N GLY A 297 -28.60 -9.43 -11.33
CA GLY A 297 -29.66 -9.88 -10.44
C GLY A 297 -30.21 -8.71 -9.63
N ILE A 298 -31.28 -8.91 -8.89
CA ILE A 298 -31.92 -7.90 -8.05
C ILE A 298 -32.00 -8.39 -6.61
N ILE A 299 -31.65 -7.50 -5.69
CA ILE A 299 -31.89 -7.66 -4.26
C ILE A 299 -32.72 -6.49 -3.73
N ASP A 300 -33.43 -6.71 -2.65
CA ASP A 300 -34.15 -5.65 -1.93
C ASP A 300 -33.23 -4.89 -0.96
N SER A 301 -33.77 -3.85 -0.31
CA SER A 301 -33.03 -3.02 0.67
C SER A 301 -32.59 -3.79 1.93
N ASN A 302 -33.08 -5.03 2.13
CA ASN A 302 -32.65 -5.90 3.22
C ASN A 302 -31.59 -6.93 2.79
N GLY A 303 -31.09 -6.83 1.54
CA GLY A 303 -30.11 -7.77 0.97
C GLY A 303 -30.72 -9.12 0.55
N LYS A 304 -32.05 -9.25 0.55
CA LYS A 304 -32.71 -10.47 0.12
C LYS A 304 -32.74 -10.54 -1.40
N MET A 305 -32.29 -11.67 -1.95
CA MET A 305 -32.38 -11.94 -3.38
C MET A 305 -33.84 -11.96 -3.84
N VAL A 306 -34.15 -11.10 -4.81
CA VAL A 306 -35.48 -10.96 -5.44
C VAL A 306 -35.45 -11.61 -6.84
N ILE A 307 -34.39 -11.33 -7.62
CA ILE A 307 -34.18 -11.93 -8.94
C ILE A 307 -32.72 -12.44 -8.96
N PRO A 308 -32.47 -13.72 -9.30
CA PRO A 308 -31.11 -14.26 -9.34
C PRO A 308 -30.31 -13.63 -10.49
N ALA A 309 -28.96 -13.54 -10.32
CA ALA A 309 -28.04 -13.00 -11.31
C ALA A 309 -27.78 -13.98 -12.46
N ILE A 310 -28.76 -14.15 -13.31
CA ILE A 310 -28.72 -15.02 -14.49
C ILE A 310 -29.04 -14.28 -15.80
N TYR A 311 -29.42 -13.02 -15.72
CA TYR A 311 -29.83 -12.18 -16.85
C TYR A 311 -28.68 -11.28 -17.31
N TYR A 312 -28.67 -10.90 -18.58
CA TYR A 312 -27.67 -9.97 -19.14
C TYR A 312 -27.97 -8.51 -18.82
N GLU A 313 -29.24 -8.18 -18.67
CA GLU A 313 -29.72 -6.85 -18.35
C GLU A 313 -31.06 -6.96 -17.63
N ILE A 314 -31.27 -6.13 -16.60
CA ILE A 314 -32.56 -6.05 -15.88
C ILE A 314 -32.94 -4.58 -15.74
N ASN A 315 -34.18 -4.24 -16.15
CA ASN A 315 -34.75 -2.91 -16.00
C ASN A 315 -36.03 -3.01 -15.13
N GLN A 316 -36.18 -2.04 -14.23
CA GLN A 316 -37.42 -1.96 -13.42
C GLN A 316 -38.48 -1.17 -14.18
N LEU A 317 -39.68 -1.75 -14.33
CA LEU A 317 -40.81 -1.11 -14.99
C LEU A 317 -41.75 -0.41 -14.01
N ASN A 318 -41.91 -1.00 -12.82
CA ASN A 318 -42.66 -0.41 -11.72
C ASN A 318 -42.27 -1.11 -10.39
N ASP A 319 -42.98 -0.84 -9.30
CA ASP A 319 -42.65 -1.36 -7.95
C ASP A 319 -42.49 -2.88 -7.85
N HIS A 320 -43.01 -3.65 -8.77
CA HIS A 320 -42.98 -5.12 -8.73
C HIS A 320 -42.72 -5.81 -10.08
N LEU A 321 -42.69 -5.04 -11.16
CA LEU A 321 -42.44 -5.54 -12.51
C LEU A 321 -41.05 -5.16 -13.03
N PHE A 322 -40.36 -6.15 -13.54
CA PHE A 322 -39.03 -6.01 -14.14
C PHE A 322 -39.06 -6.62 -15.53
N GLU A 323 -38.26 -6.07 -16.45
CA GLU A 323 -37.92 -6.74 -17.69
C GLU A 323 -36.48 -7.21 -17.62
N ALA A 324 -36.20 -8.38 -18.16
CA ALA A 324 -34.86 -8.97 -18.10
C ALA A 324 -34.47 -9.62 -19.43
N LYS A 325 -33.24 -9.38 -19.86
CA LYS A 325 -32.65 -9.92 -21.10
C LYS A 325 -32.02 -11.29 -20.82
N THR A 326 -32.47 -12.33 -21.56
CA THR A 326 -32.04 -13.71 -21.31
C THR A 326 -30.86 -14.18 -22.17
N CYS A 327 -30.47 -13.46 -23.24
CA CYS A 327 -29.36 -13.82 -24.12
C CYS A 327 -28.53 -12.63 -24.53
N ASP A 328 -27.26 -12.89 -24.89
CA ASP A 328 -26.24 -11.90 -25.23
C ASP A 328 -26.22 -11.45 -26.69
N VAL A 329 -27.11 -12.01 -27.55
CA VAL A 329 -26.98 -11.85 -28.97
C VAL A 329 -27.86 -10.71 -29.49
N ASP A 330 -27.26 -9.69 -30.07
CA ASP A 330 -27.93 -8.58 -30.78
C ASP A 330 -28.54 -9.00 -32.16
N TYR A 331 -28.85 -10.27 -32.32
CA TYR A 331 -29.36 -10.77 -33.59
C TYR A 331 -30.88 -11.05 -33.55
N TYR A 332 -31.65 -10.16 -34.09
CA TYR A 332 -33.04 -10.20 -34.55
C TYR A 332 -34.18 -10.65 -33.61
N TYR A 333 -33.91 -11.28 -32.50
CA TYR A 333 -34.93 -11.58 -31.48
C TYR A 333 -34.28 -11.42 -30.09
N GLU A 334 -34.37 -10.22 -29.53
CA GLU A 334 -34.07 -10.00 -28.13
C GLU A 334 -35.04 -10.79 -27.27
N ALA A 335 -34.57 -11.84 -26.61
CA ALA A 335 -35.41 -12.62 -25.71
C ALA A 335 -35.53 -11.90 -24.37
N TRP A 336 -36.43 -10.96 -24.32
CA TRP A 336 -36.81 -10.30 -23.07
C TRP A 336 -37.92 -11.10 -22.38
N VAL A 337 -37.87 -11.15 -21.05
CA VAL A 337 -38.90 -11.70 -20.19
C VAL A 337 -39.39 -10.62 -19.24
N THR A 338 -40.68 -10.63 -18.89
CA THR A 338 -41.21 -9.80 -17.83
C THR A 338 -41.32 -10.62 -16.56
N ILE A 339 -40.78 -10.13 -15.46
CA ILE A 339 -40.74 -10.78 -14.17
C ILE A 339 -41.60 -9.98 -13.21
N ASP A 340 -42.64 -10.60 -12.68
CA ASP A 340 -43.48 -10.03 -11.63
C ASP A 340 -43.10 -10.66 -10.28
N ILE A 341 -42.39 -9.89 -9.44
CA ILE A 341 -41.90 -10.35 -8.15
C ILE A 341 -43.00 -10.51 -7.09
N LYS A 342 -44.16 -9.87 -7.30
CA LYS A 342 -45.31 -9.96 -6.41
C LYS A 342 -46.09 -11.26 -6.60
N THR A 343 -46.23 -11.70 -7.83
CA THR A 343 -46.89 -12.95 -8.19
C THR A 343 -45.93 -14.12 -8.42
N ASN A 344 -44.63 -13.84 -8.40
CA ASN A 344 -43.55 -14.76 -8.74
C ASN A 344 -43.72 -15.44 -10.12
N THR A 345 -44.14 -14.65 -11.11
CA THR A 345 -44.37 -15.13 -12.48
C THR A 345 -43.41 -14.53 -13.47
N ILE A 346 -42.96 -15.35 -14.43
CA ILE A 346 -42.12 -14.94 -15.56
C ILE A 346 -42.93 -15.15 -16.83
N LYS A 347 -43.06 -14.10 -17.64
CA LYS A 347 -43.76 -14.12 -18.93
C LYS A 347 -42.75 -13.77 -20.02
N GLN A 348 -42.79 -14.46 -21.17
CA GLN A 348 -42.06 -14.07 -22.34
C GLN A 348 -42.48 -12.66 -22.77
N GLY A 349 -41.51 -11.76 -22.95
CA GLY A 349 -41.72 -10.46 -23.57
C GLY A 349 -42.02 -10.63 -25.04
N ARG A 350 -42.64 -9.64 -25.63
CA ARG A 350 -42.99 -9.63 -27.07
C ARG A 350 -41.79 -9.41 -27.94
#